data_08de4645309b488f0b8bc17263778613
#
_entry.id   08de4645309b488f0b8bc17263778613
#
_cell.length_a   1.000
_cell.length_b   1.000
_cell.length_c   1.000
_cell.angle_alpha   90.00
_cell.angle_beta   90.00
_cell.angle_gamma   90.00
#
_symmetry.space_group_name_H-M   'P 1'
#
loop_
_entity.id
_entity.type
_entity.pdbx_description
1 polymer ?
#
loop_
_entity_poly.entity_id
_entity_poly.type
_entity_poly.pdbx_seq_one_letter_code
_entity_poly.pdbx_strand_id
1 'polypeptide(L)'
;ALAANRAILAAVRPGVSFQALNPICTQVSFEGLKALGLLDDLADINKYVWHGAVHHVGLDTHDVGGYDEPIAENMVFTVDAGIYVREWGIGLRIEDNVLVTADGCKNLSAAIPATIDEIESLMASRREKIK
;
A
#
# COMPACT_ATOMS: atom_id res chain seq x y z
N ALA A 1 -1.84 3.23 -6.73
CA ALA A 1 -1.83 2.34 -5.56
C ALA A 1 -0.70 1.31 -5.66
N LEU A 2 -0.67 0.39 -6.66
CA LEU A 2 0.34 -0.68 -6.74
C LEU A 2 1.80 -0.17 -6.76
N ALA A 3 2.10 0.90 -7.50
CA ALA A 3 3.44 1.48 -7.52
C ALA A 3 3.84 2.05 -6.15
N ALA A 4 2.91 2.69 -5.44
CA ALA A 4 3.13 3.20 -4.09
C ALA A 4 3.37 2.06 -3.09
N ASN A 5 2.54 1.00 -3.11
CA ASN A 5 2.72 -0.19 -2.29
C ASN A 5 4.13 -0.80 -2.51
N ARG A 6 4.53 -1.02 -3.76
CA ARG A 6 5.86 -1.56 -4.09
C ARG A 6 7.02 -0.67 -3.63
N ALA A 7 6.88 0.65 -3.74
CA ALA A 7 7.90 1.58 -3.28
C ALA A 7 8.06 1.53 -1.75
N ILE A 8 6.96 1.39 -1.01
CA ILE A 8 7.00 1.23 0.45
C ILE A 8 7.65 -0.11 0.80
N LEU A 9 7.23 -1.22 0.19
CA LEU A 9 7.82 -2.54 0.42
C LEU A 9 9.34 -2.53 0.24
N ALA A 10 9.83 -1.85 -0.80
CA ALA A 10 11.27 -1.70 -1.07
C ALA A 10 12.01 -0.87 -0.01
N ALA A 11 11.30 -0.02 0.73
CA ALA A 11 11.88 0.84 1.77
C ALA A 11 11.84 0.20 3.17
N VAL A 12 11.02 -0.83 3.38
CA VAL A 12 10.87 -1.50 4.68
C VAL A 12 12.15 -2.26 5.03
N ARG A 13 12.77 -1.88 6.14
CA ARG A 13 13.91 -2.57 6.75
C ARG A 13 14.10 -2.10 8.19
N PRO A 14 14.85 -2.83 9.05
CA PRO A 14 15.17 -2.37 10.40
C PRO A 14 15.81 -0.97 10.42
N GLY A 15 15.45 -0.18 11.41
CA GLY A 15 15.95 1.18 11.60
C GLY A 15 15.19 2.28 10.85
N VAL A 16 14.34 1.94 9.90
CA VAL A 16 13.44 2.91 9.23
C VAL A 16 12.29 3.25 10.18
N SER A 17 11.89 4.52 10.25
CA SER A 17 10.70 4.93 10.99
C SER A 17 9.42 4.62 10.20
N PHE A 18 8.36 4.19 10.88
CA PHE A 18 7.02 4.10 10.28
C PHE A 18 6.60 5.41 9.60
N GLN A 19 6.89 6.54 10.24
CA GLN A 19 6.53 7.85 9.71
C GLN A 19 7.26 8.17 8.40
N ALA A 20 8.45 7.62 8.17
CA ALA A 20 9.19 7.83 6.92
C ALA A 20 8.60 7.07 5.73
N LEU A 21 7.73 6.08 5.95
CA LEU A 21 7.09 5.32 4.88
C LEU A 21 5.90 6.06 4.25
N ASN A 22 5.18 6.88 5.03
CA ASN A 22 4.03 7.65 4.53
C ASN A 22 4.40 8.64 3.41
N PRO A 23 5.47 9.45 3.51
CA PRO A 23 5.91 10.32 2.42
C PRO A 23 6.22 9.59 1.12
N ILE A 24 6.72 8.34 1.19
CA ILE A 24 6.97 7.52 -0.01
C ILE A 24 5.67 7.23 -0.75
N CYS A 25 4.63 6.80 -0.02
CA CYS A 25 3.30 6.60 -0.59
C CYS A 25 2.76 7.88 -1.22
N THR A 26 2.83 8.98 -0.48
CA THR A 26 2.35 10.30 -0.89
C THR A 26 3.02 10.75 -2.19
N GLN A 27 4.35 10.66 -2.26
CA GLN A 27 5.11 11.11 -3.43
C GLN A 27 4.81 10.29 -4.67
N VAL A 28 4.83 8.95 -4.56
CA VAL A 28 4.55 8.06 -5.71
C VAL A 28 3.10 8.21 -6.18
N SER A 29 2.17 8.38 -5.24
CA SER A 29 0.76 8.63 -5.56
C SER A 29 0.57 9.96 -6.25
N PHE A 30 1.24 11.02 -5.79
CA PHE A 30 1.22 12.34 -6.42
C PHE A 30 1.71 12.30 -7.86
N GLU A 31 2.85 11.65 -8.12
CA GLU A 31 3.41 11.53 -9.47
C GLU A 31 2.44 10.81 -10.41
N GLY A 32 1.82 9.73 -9.94
CA GLY A 32 0.82 9.00 -10.72
C GLY A 32 -0.45 9.81 -10.99
N LEU A 33 -0.99 10.51 -9.99
CA LEU A 33 -2.18 11.36 -10.13
C LEU A 33 -1.91 12.56 -11.05
N LYS A 34 -0.72 13.15 -10.95
CA LYS A 34 -0.28 14.23 -11.84
C LYS A 34 -0.18 13.78 -13.29
N ALA A 35 0.38 12.59 -13.52
CA ALA A 35 0.46 12.01 -14.87
C ALA A 35 -0.93 11.73 -15.48
N LEU A 36 -1.95 11.51 -14.65
CA LEU A 36 -3.35 11.37 -15.07
C LEU A 36 -4.09 12.71 -15.22
N GLY A 37 -3.45 13.84 -14.93
CA GLY A 37 -4.07 15.16 -14.98
C GLY A 37 -5.11 15.42 -13.88
N LEU A 38 -5.04 14.66 -12.78
CA LEU A 38 -5.96 14.79 -11.65
C LEU A 38 -5.47 15.75 -10.58
N LEU A 39 -4.14 16.00 -10.53
CA LEU A 39 -3.51 16.76 -9.46
C LEU A 39 -2.25 17.47 -9.96
N ASP A 40 -2.13 18.77 -9.70
CA ASP A 40 -0.98 19.57 -10.09
C ASP A 40 -0.08 19.94 -8.92
N ASP A 41 -0.66 20.06 -7.72
CA ASP A 41 0.05 20.46 -6.49
C ASP A 41 -0.03 19.34 -5.43
N LEU A 42 1.12 19.02 -4.83
CA LEU A 42 1.22 18.05 -3.75
C LEU A 42 0.38 18.44 -2.52
N ALA A 43 0.16 19.72 -2.28
CA ALA A 43 -0.69 20.21 -1.19
C ALA A 43 -2.13 19.70 -1.27
N ASP A 44 -2.57 19.33 -2.46
CA ASP A 44 -3.92 18.81 -2.73
C ASP A 44 -4.03 17.28 -2.64
N ILE A 45 -2.97 16.57 -2.29
CA ILE A 45 -2.90 15.10 -2.29
C ILE A 45 -4.02 14.44 -1.46
N ASN A 46 -4.44 15.08 -0.38
CA ASN A 46 -5.50 14.57 0.51
C ASN A 46 -6.90 14.47 -0.17
N LYS A 47 -7.05 15.02 -1.37
CA LYS A 47 -8.26 14.80 -2.18
C LYS A 47 -8.37 13.34 -2.63
N TYR A 48 -7.23 12.63 -2.75
CA TYR A 48 -7.13 11.30 -3.35
C TYR A 48 -6.47 10.25 -2.43
N VAL A 49 -5.63 10.66 -1.48
CA VAL A 49 -4.97 9.78 -0.50
C VAL A 49 -5.52 10.13 0.89
N TRP A 50 -6.31 9.24 1.48
CA TRP A 50 -7.14 9.57 2.65
C TRP A 50 -6.61 9.01 3.97
N HIS A 51 -5.64 8.11 3.93
CA HIS A 51 -5.11 7.44 5.12
C HIS A 51 -3.60 7.22 5.03
N GLY A 52 -2.99 6.88 6.16
CA GLY A 52 -1.60 6.45 6.22
C GLY A 52 -1.37 5.15 5.46
N ALA A 53 -0.15 4.96 5.02
CA ALA A 53 0.23 3.84 4.16
C ALA A 53 0.71 2.60 4.93
N VAL A 54 0.78 2.67 6.26
CA VAL A 54 1.23 1.58 7.12
C VAL A 54 0.48 1.61 8.44
N HIS A 55 0.17 0.45 9.00
CA HIS A 55 -0.40 0.34 10.35
C HIS A 55 -0.06 -1.01 11.00
N HIS A 56 -0.10 -1.04 12.33
CA HIS A 56 0.00 -2.28 13.08
C HIS A 56 -1.22 -3.16 12.83
N VAL A 57 -1.02 -4.46 12.84
CA VAL A 57 -2.05 -5.49 12.69
C VAL A 57 -1.84 -6.56 13.75
N GLY A 58 -2.94 -7.08 14.30
CA GLY A 58 -2.90 -8.12 15.33
C GLY A 58 -4.29 -8.65 15.63
N LEU A 59 -4.76 -8.47 16.87
CA LEU A 59 -6.13 -8.83 17.23
C LEU A 59 -7.15 -7.88 16.57
N ASP A 60 -6.75 -6.62 16.38
CA ASP A 60 -7.52 -5.64 15.63
C ASP A 60 -6.87 -5.33 14.29
N THR A 61 -7.68 -4.88 13.32
CA THR A 61 -7.19 -4.45 11.98
C THR A 61 -6.20 -3.29 12.13
N HIS A 62 -6.49 -2.31 12.97
CA HIS A 62 -5.59 -1.25 13.38
C HIS A 62 -5.23 -1.50 14.85
N ASP A 63 -4.29 -2.41 15.07
CA ASP A 63 -3.93 -2.84 16.41
C ASP A 63 -3.06 -1.81 17.12
N VAL A 64 -2.96 -1.96 18.42
CA VAL A 64 -2.12 -1.11 19.28
C VAL A 64 -0.66 -1.23 18.88
N GLY A 65 0.06 -0.11 18.94
CA GLY A 65 1.49 -0.06 18.64
C GLY A 65 2.00 1.38 18.58
N GLY A 66 3.28 1.55 18.85
CA GLY A 66 3.96 2.84 18.72
C GLY A 66 4.42 3.08 17.28
N TYR A 67 4.23 4.30 16.77
CA TYR A 67 4.71 4.71 15.46
C TYR A 67 6.00 5.55 15.54
N ASP A 68 6.43 5.88 16.73
CA ASP A 68 7.62 6.70 16.98
C ASP A 68 8.91 5.85 17.02
N GLU A 69 8.78 4.57 17.31
CA GLU A 69 9.90 3.64 17.35
C GLU A 69 10.34 3.23 15.94
N PRO A 70 11.66 3.03 15.72
CA PRO A 70 12.14 2.45 14.47
C PRO A 70 11.60 1.04 14.26
N ILE A 71 11.33 0.70 13.01
CA ILE A 71 10.97 -0.66 12.61
C ILE A 71 12.10 -1.61 13.03
N ALA A 72 11.75 -2.71 13.67
CA ALA A 72 12.68 -3.73 14.14
C ALA A 72 12.45 -5.05 13.40
N GLU A 73 13.48 -5.88 13.34
CA GLU A 73 13.39 -7.26 12.84
C GLU A 73 12.29 -8.04 13.60
N ASN A 74 11.60 -8.91 12.88
CA ASN A 74 10.45 -9.71 13.34
C ASN A 74 9.15 -8.92 13.58
N MET A 75 9.10 -7.62 13.35
CA MET A 75 7.83 -6.91 13.33
C MET A 75 6.96 -7.38 12.17
N VAL A 76 5.64 -7.44 12.40
CA VAL A 76 4.62 -7.67 11.38
C VAL A 76 3.68 -6.47 11.36
N PHE A 77 3.44 -5.91 10.18
CA PHE A 77 2.52 -4.79 9.97
C PHE A 77 2.00 -4.77 8.52
N THR A 78 1.06 -3.87 8.22
CA THR A 78 0.53 -3.73 6.87
C THR A 78 1.22 -2.62 6.09
N VAL A 79 1.32 -2.83 4.78
CA VAL A 79 1.61 -1.79 3.78
C VAL A 79 0.35 -1.59 2.96
N ASP A 80 -0.38 -0.50 3.22
CA ASP A 80 -1.72 -0.22 2.72
C ASP A 80 -1.72 1.06 1.86
N ALA A 81 -1.64 0.92 0.55
CA ALA A 81 -1.66 2.04 -0.38
C ALA A 81 -3.03 2.19 -1.05
N GLY A 82 -3.73 3.29 -0.77
CA GLY A 82 -5.06 3.58 -1.29
C GLY A 82 -5.13 4.85 -2.12
N ILE A 83 -5.89 4.81 -3.23
CA ILE A 83 -6.24 5.95 -4.07
C ILE A 83 -7.75 5.99 -4.24
N TYR A 84 -8.34 7.16 -4.04
CA TYR A 84 -9.78 7.37 -4.08
C TYR A 84 -10.13 8.55 -4.98
N VAL A 85 -10.74 8.27 -6.13
CA VAL A 85 -11.14 9.29 -7.10
C VAL A 85 -12.65 9.46 -7.04
N ARG A 86 -13.09 10.41 -6.23
CA ARG A 86 -14.52 10.65 -5.97
C ARG A 86 -15.28 10.98 -7.25
N GLU A 87 -14.67 11.74 -8.13
CA GLU A 87 -15.25 12.18 -9.40
C GLU A 87 -15.57 11.01 -10.32
N TRP A 88 -14.84 9.91 -10.19
CA TRP A 88 -15.05 8.68 -10.95
C TRP A 88 -15.83 7.61 -10.18
N GLY A 89 -16.12 7.84 -8.90
CA GLY A 89 -16.72 6.83 -8.03
C GLY A 89 -15.82 5.60 -7.84
N ILE A 90 -14.49 5.77 -7.91
CA ILE A 90 -13.52 4.68 -7.83
C ILE A 90 -12.67 4.83 -6.58
N GLY A 91 -12.51 3.73 -5.86
CA GLY A 91 -11.50 3.55 -4.82
C GLY A 91 -10.75 2.25 -5.03
N LEU A 92 -9.44 2.28 -4.88
CA LEU A 92 -8.57 1.11 -5.00
C LEU A 92 -7.55 1.07 -3.87
N ARG A 93 -7.43 -0.07 -3.21
CA ARG A 93 -6.37 -0.41 -2.27
C ARG A 93 -5.53 -1.57 -2.77
N ILE A 94 -4.25 -1.50 -2.48
CA ILE A 94 -3.34 -2.64 -2.48
C ILE A 94 -2.72 -2.67 -1.09
N GLU A 95 -2.99 -3.75 -0.38
CA GLU A 95 -2.57 -3.93 1.01
C GLU A 95 -1.89 -5.28 1.19
N ASP A 96 -0.70 -5.26 1.74
CA ASP A 96 0.10 -6.44 2.03
C ASP A 96 0.49 -6.49 3.51
N ASN A 97 0.49 -7.69 4.09
CA ASN A 97 1.14 -7.94 5.37
C ASN A 97 2.62 -8.23 5.11
N VAL A 98 3.49 -7.63 5.92
CA VAL A 98 4.93 -7.82 5.83
C VAL A 98 5.52 -8.32 7.14
N LEU A 99 6.50 -9.21 7.03
CA LEU A 99 7.40 -9.59 8.12
C LEU A 99 8.75 -8.92 7.88
N VAL A 100 9.21 -8.12 8.80
CA VAL A 100 10.52 -7.46 8.73
C VAL A 100 11.63 -8.49 8.96
N THR A 101 12.61 -8.51 8.06
CA THR A 101 13.81 -9.36 8.13
C THR A 101 15.04 -8.53 8.52
N ALA A 102 16.18 -9.16 8.68
CA ALA A 102 17.42 -8.49 9.07
C ALA A 102 17.84 -7.36 8.10
N ASP A 103 17.47 -7.45 6.82
CA ASP A 103 17.93 -6.56 5.74
C ASP A 103 16.80 -5.97 4.87
N GLY A 104 15.54 -6.31 5.17
CA GLY A 104 14.38 -5.86 4.39
C GLY A 104 13.07 -6.35 4.96
N CYS A 105 12.19 -6.84 4.08
CA CYS A 105 10.95 -7.49 4.51
C CYS A 105 10.54 -8.65 3.59
N LYS A 106 9.78 -9.57 4.14
CA LYS A 106 9.07 -10.63 3.40
C LYS A 106 7.61 -10.23 3.27
N ASN A 107 7.11 -10.09 2.05
CA ASN A 107 5.69 -9.94 1.78
C ASN A 107 4.97 -11.27 2.05
N LEU A 108 4.10 -11.31 3.05
CA LEU A 108 3.32 -12.48 3.43
C LEU A 108 2.10 -12.68 2.52
N SER A 109 1.68 -11.64 1.82
CA SER A 109 0.54 -11.62 0.89
C SER A 109 0.96 -11.86 -0.57
N ALA A 110 2.23 -12.15 -0.84
CA ALA A 110 2.80 -12.23 -2.20
C ALA A 110 2.11 -13.21 -3.16
N ALA A 111 1.34 -14.17 -2.64
CA ALA A 111 0.57 -15.11 -3.45
C ALA A 111 -0.78 -14.55 -3.94
N ILE A 112 -1.19 -13.36 -3.45
CA ILE A 112 -2.45 -12.72 -3.82
C ILE A 112 -2.21 -11.93 -5.12
N PRO A 113 -3.03 -12.13 -6.17
CA PRO A 113 -2.94 -11.35 -7.40
C PRO A 113 -3.08 -9.85 -7.13
N ALA A 114 -2.12 -9.05 -7.58
CA ALA A 114 -2.10 -7.60 -7.36
C ALA A 114 -1.90 -6.79 -8.65
N THR A 115 -1.39 -7.40 -9.72
CA THR A 115 -1.25 -6.73 -11.02
C THR A 115 -2.56 -6.80 -11.81
N ILE A 116 -2.73 -5.88 -12.77
CA ILE A 116 -3.90 -5.84 -13.64
C ILE A 116 -4.07 -7.20 -14.35
N ASP A 117 -2.99 -7.70 -14.98
CA ASP A 117 -3.02 -8.95 -15.75
C ASP A 117 -3.39 -10.16 -14.90
N GLU A 118 -2.85 -10.25 -13.66
CA GLU A 118 -3.17 -11.34 -12.73
C GLU A 118 -4.64 -11.31 -12.32
N ILE A 119 -5.16 -10.13 -11.99
CA ILE A 119 -6.55 -9.94 -11.55
C ILE A 119 -7.50 -10.24 -12.71
N GLU A 120 -7.26 -9.70 -13.90
CA GLU A 120 -8.09 -9.94 -15.08
C GLU A 120 -8.10 -11.40 -15.50
N SER A 121 -6.94 -12.07 -15.47
CA SER A 121 -6.80 -13.49 -15.75
C SER A 121 -7.58 -14.35 -14.76
N LEU A 122 -7.49 -14.04 -13.46
CA LEU A 122 -8.24 -14.72 -12.41
C LEU A 122 -9.75 -14.54 -12.60
N MET A 123 -10.21 -13.34 -12.91
CA MET A 123 -11.62 -13.03 -13.12
C MET A 123 -12.17 -13.71 -14.38
N ALA A 124 -11.40 -13.76 -15.47
CA ALA A 124 -11.79 -14.46 -16.70
C ALA A 124 -11.95 -15.95 -16.45
N SER A 125 -11.01 -16.60 -15.77
CA SER A 125 -11.07 -18.05 -15.47
C SER A 125 -12.27 -18.45 -14.61
N ARG A 126 -12.78 -17.54 -13.76
CA ARG A 126 -13.98 -17.78 -12.94
C ARG A 126 -15.27 -17.67 -13.75
N ARG A 127 -15.33 -16.77 -14.75
CA ARG A 127 -16.52 -16.63 -15.62
C ARG A 127 -16.78 -17.87 -16.46
N GLU A 128 -15.75 -18.61 -16.87
CA GLU A 128 -15.88 -19.86 -17.61
C GLU A 128 -16.43 -21.01 -16.76
N LYS A 129 -16.21 -21.00 -15.44
CA LYS A 129 -16.70 -22.03 -14.50
C LYS A 129 -18.15 -21.83 -14.04
N ILE A 130 -18.76 -20.69 -14.34
CA ILE A 130 -20.13 -20.32 -13.94
C ILE A 130 -21.12 -20.53 -15.11
N LYS A 131 -20.63 -20.83 -16.31
CA LYS A 131 -21.44 -21.23 -17.47
C LYS A 131 -21.59 -22.74 -17.52
#